data_07badf75e7ebfc7d76aa2789c727ae53
#
_entry.id   07badf75e7ebfc7d76aa2789c727ae53
#
_cell.length_a   1.000
_cell.length_b   1.000
_cell.length_c   1.000
_cell.angle_alpha   90.00
_cell.angle_beta   90.00
_cell.angle_gamma   90.00
#
_symmetry.space_group_name_H-M   'P 1'
#
loop_
_entity.id
_entity.type
_entity.pdbx_description
1 polymer ?
#
loop_
_entity_poly.entity_id
_entity_poly.type
_entity_poly.pdbx_seq_one_letter_code
_entity_poly.pdbx_strand_id
1 'polypeptide(L)'
;MNDKVKLFGDLHVPGDPLILYNIWDAGSAKAVSEAGAKAIATGSWGVACSLGFKDGETLPIDAALANLERILSVTDLPVTIDMEAGYGADPAAVGASVSRAAAAGAVGINIEDK
;
A
#
# COMPACT_ATOMS: atom_id res chain seq x y z
N MET A 1 -9.67 -5.15 -16.30
CA MET A 1 -9.48 -4.92 -14.86
C MET A 1 -8.61 -6.03 -14.30
N ASN A 2 -7.65 -5.69 -13.47
CA ASN A 2 -6.78 -6.65 -12.80
C ASN A 2 -7.61 -7.54 -11.86
N ASP A 3 -7.39 -8.86 -11.88
CA ASP A 3 -8.11 -9.80 -11.03
C ASP A 3 -7.94 -9.50 -9.53
N LYS A 4 -6.77 -9.00 -9.11
CA LYS A 4 -6.53 -8.61 -7.72
C LYS A 4 -7.33 -7.39 -7.32
N VAL A 5 -7.55 -6.44 -8.22
CA VAL A 5 -8.41 -5.26 -7.97
C VAL A 5 -9.85 -5.72 -7.75
N LYS A 6 -10.33 -6.63 -8.60
CA LYS A 6 -11.67 -7.21 -8.44
C LYS A 6 -11.78 -7.99 -7.13
N LEU A 7 -10.83 -8.83 -6.83
CA LEU A 7 -10.79 -9.59 -5.58
C LEU A 7 -10.83 -8.65 -4.37
N PHE A 8 -10.02 -7.60 -4.37
CA PHE A 8 -10.01 -6.64 -3.28
C PHE A 8 -11.35 -5.95 -3.12
N GLY A 9 -11.98 -5.53 -4.21
CA GLY A 9 -13.33 -4.97 -4.18
C GLY A 9 -14.35 -5.95 -3.60
N ASP A 10 -14.30 -7.20 -4.00
CA ASP A 10 -15.22 -8.25 -3.55
C ASP A 10 -15.05 -8.59 -2.06
N LEU A 11 -13.91 -8.31 -1.46
CA LEU A 11 -13.67 -8.50 -0.02
C LEU A 11 -14.41 -7.48 0.85
N HIS A 12 -14.88 -6.38 0.26
CA HIS A 12 -15.63 -5.33 0.98
C HIS A 12 -17.12 -5.70 1.01
N VAL A 13 -17.52 -6.41 2.04
CA VAL A 13 -18.88 -6.92 2.18
C VAL A 13 -19.60 -6.17 3.30
N PRO A 14 -20.80 -5.56 3.05
CA PRO A 14 -21.56 -4.93 4.13
C PRO A 14 -21.84 -5.91 5.27
N GLY A 15 -21.54 -5.50 6.50
CA GLY A 15 -21.73 -6.34 7.69
C GLY A 15 -20.61 -7.34 7.96
N ASP A 16 -19.63 -7.46 7.05
CA ASP A 16 -18.46 -8.33 7.22
C ASP A 16 -17.21 -7.54 6.78
N PRO A 17 -16.72 -6.61 7.62
CA PRO A 17 -15.65 -5.70 7.23
C PRO A 17 -14.34 -6.44 6.99
N LEU A 18 -13.64 -6.01 5.94
CA LEU A 18 -12.27 -6.47 5.69
C LEU A 18 -11.34 -5.88 6.73
N ILE A 19 -10.60 -6.73 7.42
CA ILE A 19 -9.59 -6.31 8.39
C ILE A 19 -8.23 -6.34 7.71
N LEU A 20 -7.56 -5.19 7.68
CA LEU A 20 -6.23 -5.04 7.09
C LEU A 20 -5.21 -4.83 8.21
N TYR A 21 -4.24 -5.73 8.30
CA TYR A 21 -3.09 -5.55 9.19
C TYR A 21 -2.01 -4.80 8.44
N ASN A 22 -1.56 -3.67 8.99
CA ASN A 22 -0.51 -2.89 8.38
C ASN A 22 0.84 -3.58 8.51
N ILE A 23 1.54 -3.63 7.40
CA ILE A 23 2.91 -4.16 7.33
C ILE A 23 3.83 -3.07 6.76
N TRP A 24 5.11 -3.31 6.73
CA TRP A 24 6.09 -2.27 6.38
C TRP A 24 7.21 -2.75 5.45
N ASP A 25 7.35 -4.05 5.22
CA ASP A 25 8.37 -4.61 4.34
C ASP A 25 7.96 -6.01 3.82
N ALA A 26 8.82 -6.59 3.00
CA ALA A 26 8.57 -7.93 2.44
C ALA A 26 8.49 -9.00 3.53
N GLY A 27 9.33 -8.91 4.56
CA GLY A 27 9.33 -9.89 5.66
C GLY A 27 8.02 -9.89 6.44
N SER A 28 7.54 -8.71 6.85
CA SER A 28 6.26 -8.61 7.56
C SER A 28 5.08 -8.97 6.66
N ALA A 29 5.14 -8.62 5.37
CA ALA A 29 4.10 -9.00 4.41
C ALA A 29 4.00 -10.52 4.28
N LYS A 30 5.12 -11.20 4.17
CA LYS A 30 5.15 -12.67 4.08
C LYS A 30 4.58 -13.30 5.34
N ALA A 31 4.96 -12.82 6.51
CA ALA A 31 4.47 -13.35 7.79
C ALA A 31 2.96 -13.21 7.91
N VAL A 32 2.41 -12.05 7.58
CA VAL A 32 0.96 -11.79 7.65
C VAL A 32 0.20 -12.61 6.59
N SER A 33 0.76 -12.76 5.39
CA SER A 33 0.18 -13.61 4.35
C SER A 33 0.08 -15.08 4.80
N GLU A 34 1.15 -15.61 5.37
CA GLU A 34 1.19 -16.99 5.86
C GLU A 34 0.28 -17.20 7.07
N ALA A 35 -0.01 -16.15 7.83
CA ALA A 35 -0.94 -16.20 8.96
C ALA A 35 -2.41 -16.20 8.53
N GLY A 36 -2.71 -16.05 7.23
CA GLY A 36 -4.06 -16.17 6.71
C GLY A 36 -4.76 -14.85 6.39
N ALA A 37 -4.03 -13.74 6.26
CA ALA A 37 -4.62 -12.48 5.83
C ALA A 37 -5.23 -12.62 4.42
N LYS A 38 -6.33 -11.89 4.17
CA LYS A 38 -7.00 -11.88 2.86
C LYS A 38 -6.49 -10.78 1.94
N ALA A 39 -5.94 -9.73 2.52
CA ALA A 39 -5.32 -8.61 1.82
C ALA A 39 -4.32 -7.95 2.78
N ILE A 40 -3.47 -7.11 2.24
CA ILE A 40 -2.38 -6.47 2.98
C ILE A 40 -2.41 -4.97 2.74
N ALA A 41 -2.08 -4.20 3.78
CA ALA A 41 -1.93 -2.75 3.68
C ALA A 41 -0.56 -2.33 4.21
N THR A 42 0.06 -1.31 3.61
CA THR A 42 1.22 -0.68 4.21
C THR A 42 0.80 0.44 5.16
N GLY A 43 1.60 0.68 6.19
CA GLY A 43 1.48 1.85 7.05
C GLY A 43 2.69 2.75 6.86
N SER A 44 2.46 4.03 6.58
CA SER A 44 3.55 4.97 6.23
C SER A 44 4.57 5.13 7.34
N TRP A 45 4.13 5.15 8.60
CA TRP A 45 5.05 5.26 9.74
C TRP A 45 6.01 4.07 9.80
N GLY A 46 5.49 2.85 9.72
CA GLY A 46 6.33 1.65 9.75
C GLY A 46 7.26 1.55 8.56
N VAL A 47 6.77 1.87 7.36
CA VAL A 47 7.60 1.88 6.14
C VAL A 47 8.72 2.90 6.26
N ALA A 48 8.41 4.14 6.64
CA ALA A 48 9.41 5.20 6.80
C ALA A 48 10.46 4.81 7.85
N CYS A 49 10.01 4.40 9.03
CA CYS A 49 10.92 4.03 10.13
C CYS A 49 11.82 2.85 9.76
N SER A 50 11.30 1.85 9.04
CA SER A 50 12.10 0.69 8.62
C SER A 50 13.23 1.07 7.66
N LEU A 51 13.09 2.19 6.95
CA LEU A 51 14.07 2.71 6.01
C LEU A 51 14.89 3.89 6.57
N GLY A 52 14.70 4.24 7.84
CA GLY A 52 15.45 5.29 8.51
C GLY A 52 14.92 6.70 8.29
N PHE A 53 13.66 6.85 7.89
CA PHE A 53 13.02 8.14 7.66
C PHE A 53 11.97 8.44 8.73
N LYS A 54 11.64 9.70 8.90
CA LYS A 54 10.48 10.13 9.69
C LYS A 54 9.22 10.04 8.84
N ASP A 55 8.07 9.80 9.48
CA ASP A 55 6.76 9.88 8.82
C ASP A 55 6.49 11.32 8.37
N GLY A 56 5.64 11.51 7.37
CA GLY A 56 5.26 12.83 6.83
C GLY A 56 5.87 13.14 5.46
N GLU A 57 5.94 12.16 4.57
CA GLU A 57 6.49 12.28 3.20
C GLU A 57 8.00 12.63 3.16
N THR A 58 8.74 12.30 4.22
CA THR A 58 10.20 12.43 4.20
C THR A 58 10.83 11.29 3.42
N LEU A 59 10.17 10.12 3.36
CA LEU A 59 10.58 9.02 2.48
C LEU A 59 10.23 9.38 1.04
N PRO A 60 11.19 9.39 0.10
CA PRO A 60 10.88 9.64 -1.31
C PRO A 60 9.91 8.61 -1.87
N ILE A 61 9.01 9.05 -2.77
CA ILE A 61 8.04 8.16 -3.41
C ILE A 61 8.72 6.99 -4.12
N ASP A 62 9.88 7.20 -4.73
CA ASP A 62 10.62 6.12 -5.41
C ASP A 62 10.98 5.00 -4.44
N ALA A 63 11.39 5.34 -3.22
CA ALA A 63 11.70 4.36 -2.18
C ALA A 63 10.44 3.64 -1.68
N ALA A 64 9.34 4.37 -1.51
CA ALA A 64 8.06 3.78 -1.12
C ALA A 64 7.56 2.79 -2.16
N LEU A 65 7.64 3.12 -3.44
CA LEU A 65 7.23 2.24 -4.54
C LEU A 65 8.18 1.04 -4.70
N ALA A 66 9.48 1.22 -4.52
CA ALA A 66 10.43 0.11 -4.52
C ALA A 66 10.14 -0.88 -3.39
N ASN A 67 9.75 -0.38 -2.21
CA ASN A 67 9.33 -1.22 -1.10
C ASN A 67 8.04 -1.98 -1.43
N LEU A 68 7.07 -1.32 -2.07
CA LEU A 68 5.84 -1.96 -2.55
C LEU A 68 6.16 -3.11 -3.51
N GLU A 69 7.06 -2.90 -4.44
CA GLU A 69 7.46 -3.94 -5.39
C GLU A 69 8.08 -5.16 -4.68
N ARG A 70 8.90 -4.94 -3.67
CA ARG A 70 9.45 -6.02 -2.85
C ARG A 70 8.37 -6.77 -2.08
N ILE A 71 7.39 -6.06 -1.54
CA ILE A 71 6.23 -6.67 -0.86
C ILE A 71 5.46 -7.55 -1.85
N LEU A 72 5.17 -7.02 -3.03
CA LEU A 72 4.43 -7.76 -4.07
C LEU A 72 5.18 -9.01 -4.55
N SER A 73 6.50 -9.05 -4.43
CA SER A 73 7.29 -10.21 -4.84
C SER A 73 7.15 -11.42 -3.91
N VAL A 74 6.61 -11.24 -2.70
CA VAL A 74 6.52 -12.31 -1.69
C VAL A 74 5.08 -12.71 -1.35
N THR A 75 4.09 -12.12 -1.99
CA THR A 75 2.68 -12.43 -1.75
C THR A 75 1.86 -12.32 -3.03
N ASP A 76 0.84 -13.16 -3.15
CA ASP A 76 -0.15 -13.06 -4.21
C ASP A 76 -1.41 -12.32 -3.77
N LEU A 77 -1.46 -11.88 -2.51
CA LEU A 77 -2.60 -11.17 -1.98
C LEU A 77 -2.71 -9.75 -2.56
N PRO A 78 -3.92 -9.17 -2.59
CA PRO A 78 -4.07 -7.75 -2.90
C PRO A 78 -3.34 -6.89 -1.87
N VAL A 79 -2.62 -5.87 -2.34
CA VAL A 79 -1.86 -4.95 -1.47
C VAL A 79 -2.30 -3.52 -1.72
N THR A 80 -2.67 -2.81 -0.65
CA THR A 80 -2.91 -1.36 -0.69
C THR A 80 -1.70 -0.62 -0.14
N ILE A 81 -1.49 0.60 -0.60
CA ILE A 81 -0.37 1.43 -0.16
C ILE A 81 -0.86 2.71 0.52
N ASP A 82 -0.26 3.05 1.64
CA ASP A 82 -0.43 4.35 2.27
C ASP A 82 0.47 5.37 1.55
N MET A 83 -0.13 6.33 0.89
CA MET A 83 0.57 7.38 0.15
C MET A 83 0.56 8.73 0.87
N GLU A 84 0.31 8.72 2.16
CA GLU A 84 0.35 9.91 3.02
C GLU A 84 -0.55 11.02 2.46
N ALA A 85 -0.01 12.20 2.11
CA ALA A 85 -0.81 13.30 1.52
C ALA A 85 -0.88 13.21 -0.02
N GLY A 86 -0.37 12.14 -0.64
CA GLY A 86 -0.48 11.89 -2.08
C GLY A 86 0.78 12.22 -2.88
N TYR A 87 1.87 12.63 -2.25
CA TYR A 87 3.14 12.93 -2.92
C TYR A 87 2.98 13.90 -4.11
N GLY A 88 2.27 14.99 -3.89
CA GLY A 88 2.09 16.00 -4.92
C GLY A 88 1.61 17.32 -4.34
N ALA A 89 2.00 18.42 -4.99
CA ALA A 89 1.63 19.77 -4.54
C ALA A 89 0.26 20.23 -5.06
N ASP A 90 -0.29 19.52 -6.05
CA ASP A 90 -1.58 19.84 -6.65
C ASP A 90 -2.29 18.56 -7.09
N PRO A 91 -3.59 18.62 -7.47
CA PRO A 91 -4.34 17.42 -7.86
C PRO A 91 -3.72 16.63 -9.03
N ALA A 92 -3.14 17.30 -10.00
CA ALA A 92 -2.51 16.65 -11.15
C ALA A 92 -1.27 15.85 -10.71
N ALA A 93 -0.44 16.40 -9.84
CA ALA A 93 0.75 15.74 -9.30
C ALA A 93 0.36 14.53 -8.42
N VAL A 94 -0.67 14.66 -7.60
CA VAL A 94 -1.21 13.55 -6.80
C VAL A 94 -1.72 12.45 -7.73
N GLY A 95 -2.48 12.80 -8.77
CA GLY A 95 -2.97 11.84 -9.76
C GLY A 95 -1.83 11.07 -10.44
N ALA A 96 -0.73 11.75 -10.79
CA ALA A 96 0.44 11.11 -11.36
C ALA A 96 1.09 10.12 -10.38
N SER A 97 1.20 10.49 -9.10
CA SER A 97 1.72 9.61 -8.05
C SER A 97 0.84 8.36 -7.85
N VAL A 98 -0.48 8.55 -7.86
CA VAL A 98 -1.44 7.45 -7.77
C VAL A 98 -1.30 6.50 -8.96
N SER A 99 -1.15 7.03 -10.16
CA SER A 99 -0.94 6.23 -11.38
C SER A 99 0.33 5.38 -11.27
N ARG A 100 1.40 5.92 -10.71
CA ARG A 100 2.66 5.18 -10.48
C ARG A 100 2.43 4.01 -9.51
N ALA A 101 1.70 4.22 -8.41
CA ALA A 101 1.40 3.17 -7.45
C ALA A 101 0.55 2.06 -8.08
N ALA A 102 -0.45 2.41 -8.87
CA ALA A 102 -1.28 1.45 -9.60
C ALA A 102 -0.45 0.66 -10.61
N ALA A 103 0.44 1.32 -11.35
CA ALA A 103 1.33 0.67 -12.31
C ALA A 103 2.31 -0.29 -11.61
N ALA A 104 2.72 0.00 -10.38
CA ALA A 104 3.57 -0.87 -9.58
C ALA A 104 2.82 -2.09 -9.04
N GLY A 105 1.48 -2.09 -9.04
CA GLY A 105 0.66 -3.22 -8.66
C GLY A 105 -0.22 -3.02 -7.42
N ALA A 106 -0.28 -1.83 -6.84
CA ALA A 106 -1.21 -1.55 -5.75
C ALA A 106 -2.65 -1.65 -6.23
N VAL A 107 -3.52 -2.24 -5.41
CA VAL A 107 -4.95 -2.38 -5.71
C VAL A 107 -5.79 -1.30 -5.02
N GLY A 108 -5.20 -0.56 -4.11
CA GLY A 108 -5.85 0.49 -3.36
C GLY A 108 -4.84 1.45 -2.76
N ILE A 109 -5.30 2.61 -2.37
CA ILE A 109 -4.46 3.71 -1.90
C ILE A 109 -5.16 4.42 -0.75
N ASN A 110 -4.40 4.77 0.28
CA ASN A 110 -4.84 5.70 1.30
C ASN A 110 -4.18 7.05 1.05
N ILE A 111 -4.98 8.11 1.06
CA ILE A 111 -4.51 9.48 0.98
C ILE A 111 -5.11 10.25 2.15
N GLU A 112 -4.28 10.96 2.89
CA GLU A 112 -4.71 11.76 4.03
C GLU A 112 -4.89 13.22 3.62
N ASP A 113 -5.97 13.82 4.10
CA ASP A 113 -6.24 15.25 3.91
C ASP A 113 -5.54 16.05 5.03
N LYS A 114 -4.31 16.48 4.74
CA LYS A 114 -3.52 17.26 5.71
C LYS A 114 -2.57 18.22 5.02
#